data_bfc3786d6fcef80852a612d8737c1533
#
_entry.id   bfc3786d6fcef80852a612d8737c1533
#
_cell.length_a   1.000
_cell.length_b   1.000
_cell.length_c   1.000
_cell.angle_alpha   90.00
_cell.angle_beta   90.00
_cell.angle_gamma   90.00
#
_symmetry.space_group_name_H-M   'P 1'
#
loop_
_entity.id
_entity.type
_entity.pdbx_description
1 polymer ?
#
loop_
_entity_poly.entity_id
_entity_poly.type
_entity_poly.pdbx_seq_one_letter_code
_entity_poly.pdbx_strand_id
1 'polypeptide(L)'
;MKISLFSAGMLTASLLFSVPTPAHATPDYASLIEQAYQKFKLNHDGKVADYIPALATYSPDNFAITLATVDGKIYQVGDVKKAFPMESLSKVFTLALAMEQRGPQVVLDKLGANATGLPFNSGLAVVLTKGAPENPLVNAGAMSTVSLIEAENKTARWNKILDNLNAWADATLTVNKPVFQSEMATNQHNLALAMLMNSYNSFYGDPRETVEIYTRQCSVDITVEQLAKMGAVLANGGKSPFNGRQLLNESYVPQVLAEMAIAGLYNGSGKWLYRVGLPAKSGVGGGMVAVVPGRYAIAVYSPPLDDAGNSVRAQQTIEYVADATQANLFMAH
;
A
#
# COMPACT_ATOMS: atom_id res chain seq x y z
N MET A 1 -59.20 60.06 21.76
CA MET A 1 -59.68 58.92 20.97
C MET A 1 -58.42 58.22 20.41
N LYS A 2 -57.96 57.14 21.06
CA LYS A 2 -56.75 56.40 20.67
C LYS A 2 -57.20 55.17 19.92
N ILE A 3 -56.76 55.03 18.64
CA ILE A 3 -57.02 53.86 17.82
C ILE A 3 -55.77 53.00 17.90
N SER A 4 -55.94 51.80 18.45
CA SER A 4 -54.87 50.77 18.52
C SER A 4 -54.97 49.88 17.28
N LEU A 5 -53.91 49.85 16.48
CA LEU A 5 -53.74 48.86 15.37
C LEU A 5 -53.13 47.61 15.93
N PHE A 6 -53.84 46.47 15.82
CA PHE A 6 -53.31 45.11 16.01
C PHE A 6 -52.71 44.68 14.71
N SER A 7 -51.40 44.39 14.73
CA SER A 7 -50.65 43.72 13.63
C SER A 7 -50.66 42.18 13.84
N ALA A 8 -51.38 41.48 13.00
CA ALA A 8 -51.36 40.00 12.99
C ALA A 8 -50.12 39.49 12.21
N GLY A 9 -49.18 38.94 12.93
CA GLY A 9 -48.01 38.26 12.33
C GLY A 9 -48.41 36.88 11.84
N MET A 10 -48.32 36.64 10.52
CA MET A 10 -48.46 35.33 9.90
C MET A 10 -47.15 34.56 10.06
N LEU A 11 -47.12 33.50 10.90
CA LEU A 11 -46.03 32.51 10.95
C LEU A 11 -46.18 31.55 9.75
N THR A 12 -45.33 31.67 8.74
CA THR A 12 -45.17 30.67 7.69
C THR A 12 -44.26 29.55 8.17
N ALA A 13 -44.81 28.40 8.51
CA ALA A 13 -44.05 27.18 8.80
C ALA A 13 -43.52 26.59 7.47
N SER A 14 -42.24 26.75 7.21
CA SER A 14 -41.55 26.08 6.08
C SER A 14 -41.34 24.61 6.43
N LEU A 15 -42.12 23.72 5.85
CA LEU A 15 -41.90 22.29 5.87
C LEU A 15 -40.67 21.95 4.96
N LEU A 16 -39.52 21.69 5.57
CA LEU A 16 -38.37 21.12 4.90
C LEU A 16 -38.67 19.65 4.58
N PHE A 17 -39.05 19.36 3.33
CA PHE A 17 -39.09 18.03 2.82
C PHE A 17 -37.60 17.56 2.60
N SER A 18 -37.10 16.73 3.51
CA SER A 18 -35.88 15.97 3.26
C SER A 18 -36.19 14.91 2.19
N VAL A 19 -35.73 15.18 0.98
CA VAL A 19 -35.74 14.18 -0.08
C VAL A 19 -34.75 13.09 0.36
N PRO A 20 -35.15 11.82 0.55
CA PRO A 20 -34.23 10.76 0.87
C PRO A 20 -33.27 10.60 -0.31
N THR A 21 -31.99 10.84 -0.10
CA THR A 21 -30.95 10.44 -1.05
C THR A 21 -31.08 8.94 -1.27
N PRO A 22 -31.12 8.45 -2.52
CA PRO A 22 -31.19 7.02 -2.77
C PRO A 22 -29.95 6.37 -2.14
N ALA A 23 -30.18 5.47 -1.19
CA ALA A 23 -29.12 4.63 -0.66
C ALA A 23 -28.55 3.83 -1.83
N HIS A 24 -27.31 4.11 -2.23
CA HIS A 24 -26.62 3.28 -3.21
C HIS A 24 -26.58 1.85 -2.65
N ALA A 25 -27.21 0.91 -3.34
CA ALA A 25 -27.14 -0.49 -2.98
C ALA A 25 -25.66 -0.91 -2.86
N THR A 26 -25.31 -1.57 -1.76
CA THR A 26 -23.94 -2.09 -1.58
C THR A 26 -23.61 -2.99 -2.78
N PRO A 27 -22.50 -2.75 -3.50
CA PRO A 27 -22.13 -3.59 -4.64
C PRO A 27 -22.03 -5.06 -4.22
N ASP A 28 -22.46 -5.97 -5.09
CA ASP A 28 -22.20 -7.39 -4.90
C ASP A 28 -20.71 -7.67 -5.19
N TYR A 29 -19.88 -7.47 -4.15
CA TYR A 29 -18.45 -7.66 -4.26
C TYR A 29 -18.07 -9.11 -4.63
N ALA A 30 -18.84 -10.11 -4.18
CA ALA A 30 -18.57 -11.52 -4.51
C ALA A 30 -18.68 -11.76 -6.02
N SER A 31 -19.80 -11.34 -6.60
CA SER A 31 -20.02 -11.45 -8.06
C SER A 31 -19.00 -10.63 -8.83
N LEU A 32 -18.66 -9.42 -8.36
CA LEU A 32 -17.75 -8.52 -9.05
C LEU A 32 -16.32 -9.05 -9.14
N ILE A 33 -15.76 -9.57 -8.04
CA ILE A 33 -14.40 -10.15 -8.09
C ILE A 33 -14.35 -11.46 -8.87
N GLU A 34 -15.42 -12.25 -8.86
CA GLU A 34 -15.55 -13.45 -9.70
C GLU A 34 -15.55 -13.07 -11.19
N GLN A 35 -16.31 -12.05 -11.60
CA GLN A 35 -16.30 -11.53 -12.97
C GLN A 35 -14.90 -11.04 -13.37
N ALA A 36 -14.21 -10.30 -12.50
CA ALA A 36 -12.85 -9.84 -12.74
C ALA A 36 -11.88 -11.02 -12.91
N TYR A 37 -11.99 -12.04 -12.04
CA TYR A 37 -11.16 -13.24 -12.11
C TYR A 37 -11.37 -13.96 -13.45
N GLN A 38 -12.61 -14.24 -13.84
CA GLN A 38 -12.92 -14.92 -15.11
C GLN A 38 -12.43 -14.11 -16.32
N LYS A 39 -12.53 -12.78 -16.25
CA LYS A 39 -12.11 -11.88 -17.33
C LYS A 39 -10.61 -11.90 -17.57
N PHE A 40 -9.79 -11.96 -16.49
CA PHE A 40 -8.35 -11.76 -16.60
C PHE A 40 -7.51 -13.03 -16.39
N LYS A 41 -8.07 -14.16 -15.94
CA LYS A 41 -7.32 -15.38 -15.63
C LYS A 41 -6.51 -15.96 -16.82
N LEU A 42 -6.93 -15.68 -18.03
CA LEU A 42 -6.24 -16.13 -19.25
C LEU A 42 -5.31 -15.06 -19.85
N ASN A 43 -5.13 -13.92 -19.17
CA ASN A 43 -4.13 -12.96 -19.60
C ASN A 43 -2.74 -13.43 -19.15
N HIS A 44 -1.85 -13.65 -20.10
CA HIS A 44 -0.46 -14.07 -19.85
C HIS A 44 0.56 -12.95 -20.16
N ASP A 45 0.11 -11.69 -20.29
CA ASP A 45 1.00 -10.57 -20.52
C ASP A 45 1.93 -10.34 -19.29
N GLY A 46 3.13 -9.86 -19.57
CA GLY A 46 4.16 -9.60 -18.57
C GLY A 46 5.12 -10.78 -18.37
N LYS A 47 6.05 -10.62 -17.42
CA LYS A 47 7.05 -11.62 -17.07
C LYS A 47 7.20 -11.70 -15.56
N VAL A 48 7.42 -12.92 -15.04
CA VAL A 48 7.82 -13.11 -13.65
C VAL A 48 9.18 -12.45 -13.42
N ALA A 49 9.39 -11.85 -12.24
CA ALA A 49 10.68 -11.24 -11.89
C ALA A 49 11.78 -12.32 -11.91
N ASP A 50 12.78 -12.17 -12.79
CA ASP A 50 13.85 -13.14 -12.99
C ASP A 50 15.22 -12.66 -12.46
N TYR A 51 15.33 -11.37 -12.15
CA TYR A 51 16.54 -10.77 -11.57
C TYR A 51 16.76 -11.15 -10.09
N ILE A 52 15.76 -11.70 -9.42
CA ILE A 52 15.85 -12.41 -8.15
C ILE A 52 15.56 -13.88 -8.43
N PRO A 53 16.59 -14.76 -8.50
CA PRO A 53 16.43 -16.15 -8.97
C PRO A 53 15.32 -16.93 -8.24
N ALA A 54 15.12 -16.71 -6.94
CA ALA A 54 14.05 -17.36 -6.19
C ALA A 54 12.65 -16.96 -6.68
N LEU A 55 12.45 -15.74 -7.16
CA LEU A 55 11.14 -15.28 -7.69
C LEU A 55 10.84 -15.89 -9.06
N ALA A 56 11.85 -16.18 -9.86
CA ALA A 56 11.68 -16.83 -11.17
C ALA A 56 11.01 -18.22 -11.09
N THR A 57 10.95 -18.81 -9.90
CA THR A 57 10.35 -20.15 -9.69
C THR A 57 8.83 -20.09 -9.46
N TYR A 58 8.25 -18.92 -9.27
CA TYR A 58 6.80 -18.78 -9.07
C TYR A 58 6.03 -18.97 -10.37
N SER A 59 4.94 -19.73 -10.33
CA SER A 59 4.13 -20.00 -11.52
C SER A 59 3.47 -18.72 -12.05
N PRO A 60 3.63 -18.39 -13.33
CA PRO A 60 2.94 -17.25 -13.96
C PRO A 60 1.41 -17.40 -13.97
N ASP A 61 0.90 -18.62 -13.78
CA ASP A 61 -0.54 -18.90 -13.79
C ASP A 61 -1.21 -18.59 -12.45
N ASN A 62 -0.44 -18.43 -11.37
CA ASN A 62 -1.00 -18.05 -10.07
C ASN A 62 -1.81 -16.76 -10.21
N PHE A 63 -3.07 -16.81 -9.74
CA PHE A 63 -3.94 -15.65 -9.74
C PHE A 63 -4.95 -15.73 -8.60
N ALA A 64 -5.00 -14.70 -7.77
CA ALA A 64 -5.90 -14.61 -6.64
C ALA A 64 -6.33 -13.17 -6.39
N ILE A 65 -7.57 -12.99 -5.98
CA ILE A 65 -8.17 -11.70 -5.64
C ILE A 65 -8.81 -11.81 -4.25
N THR A 66 -8.55 -10.84 -3.38
CA THR A 66 -9.27 -10.67 -2.13
C THR A 66 -9.70 -9.21 -1.97
N LEU A 67 -10.97 -8.99 -1.65
CA LEU A 67 -11.51 -7.70 -1.27
C LEU A 67 -11.95 -7.78 0.21
N ALA A 68 -11.46 -6.85 1.02
CA ALA A 68 -11.74 -6.76 2.44
C ALA A 68 -12.37 -5.40 2.75
N THR A 69 -13.57 -5.40 3.33
CA THR A 69 -14.34 -4.19 3.61
C THR A 69 -14.08 -3.64 5.01
N VAL A 70 -14.40 -2.36 5.23
CA VAL A 70 -14.26 -1.71 6.54
C VAL A 70 -15.24 -2.23 7.59
N ASP A 71 -16.29 -2.98 7.20
CA ASP A 71 -17.19 -3.69 8.11
C ASP A 71 -16.76 -5.14 8.39
N GLY A 72 -15.53 -5.52 7.96
CA GLY A 72 -14.90 -6.80 8.30
C GLY A 72 -15.30 -7.98 7.43
N LYS A 73 -15.99 -7.76 6.29
CA LYS A 73 -16.30 -8.83 5.33
C LYS A 73 -15.13 -9.07 4.38
N ILE A 74 -14.95 -10.33 3.98
CA ILE A 74 -13.89 -10.78 3.07
C ILE A 74 -14.54 -11.52 1.90
N TYR A 75 -14.16 -11.14 0.69
CA TYR A 75 -14.56 -11.79 -0.57
C TYR A 75 -13.32 -12.28 -1.29
N GLN A 76 -13.34 -13.50 -1.82
CA GLN A 76 -12.14 -14.16 -2.32
C GLN A 76 -12.42 -15.00 -3.56
N VAL A 77 -11.43 -15.07 -4.46
CA VAL A 77 -11.44 -15.97 -5.63
C VAL A 77 -10.02 -16.33 -6.06
N GLY A 78 -9.83 -17.52 -6.60
CA GLY A 78 -8.55 -18.02 -7.12
C GLY A 78 -7.63 -18.63 -6.07
N ASP A 79 -6.34 -18.51 -6.25
CA ASP A 79 -5.27 -19.15 -5.46
C ASP A 79 -5.03 -18.50 -4.10
N VAL A 80 -6.08 -18.18 -3.34
CA VAL A 80 -6.04 -17.34 -2.13
C VAL A 80 -5.19 -17.89 -0.99
N LYS A 81 -4.88 -19.20 -1.00
CA LYS A 81 -4.01 -19.85 0.01
C LYS A 81 -2.52 -19.84 -0.38
N LYS A 82 -2.20 -19.42 -1.59
CA LYS A 82 -0.80 -19.30 -2.03
C LYS A 82 -0.11 -18.19 -1.26
N ALA A 83 0.99 -18.53 -0.61
CA ALA A 83 1.90 -17.56 -0.03
C ALA A 83 2.88 -17.03 -1.10
N PHE A 84 3.24 -15.76 -0.98
CA PHE A 84 4.22 -15.10 -1.83
C PHE A 84 4.99 -14.05 -1.01
N PRO A 85 6.25 -13.73 -1.36
CA PRO A 85 7.01 -12.74 -0.63
C PRO A 85 6.42 -11.34 -0.84
N MET A 86 6.31 -10.58 0.25
CA MET A 86 5.74 -9.23 0.25
C MET A 86 6.48 -8.27 -0.68
N GLU A 87 7.79 -8.42 -0.74
CA GLU A 87 8.64 -7.49 -1.46
C GLU A 87 8.35 -6.04 -1.08
N SER A 88 8.22 -5.16 -2.06
CA SER A 88 7.96 -3.74 -1.84
C SER A 88 6.61 -3.40 -1.20
N LEU A 89 5.70 -4.35 -1.01
CA LEU A 89 4.47 -4.14 -0.24
C LEU A 89 4.79 -3.81 1.22
N SER A 90 5.85 -4.42 1.78
CA SER A 90 6.29 -4.22 3.16
C SER A 90 6.62 -2.77 3.50
N LYS A 91 7.04 -1.97 2.51
CA LYS A 91 7.45 -0.56 2.68
C LYS A 91 6.35 0.32 3.29
N VAL A 92 5.09 0.10 2.89
CA VAL A 92 3.93 0.86 3.41
C VAL A 92 3.78 0.68 4.91
N PHE A 93 3.93 -0.54 5.39
CA PHE A 93 3.70 -0.88 6.80
C PHE A 93 4.90 -0.51 7.68
N THR A 94 6.11 -0.55 7.13
CA THR A 94 7.31 -0.02 7.81
C THR A 94 7.27 1.51 7.86
N LEU A 95 6.75 2.18 6.82
CA LEU A 95 6.46 3.61 6.86
C LEU A 95 5.46 3.96 7.97
N ALA A 96 4.36 3.21 8.07
CA ALA A 96 3.37 3.40 9.14
C ALA A 96 4.02 3.27 10.54
N LEU A 97 4.88 2.26 10.75
CA LEU A 97 5.64 2.10 11.98
C LEU A 97 6.57 3.30 12.26
N ALA A 98 7.26 3.81 11.24
CA ALA A 98 8.12 4.98 11.38
C ALA A 98 7.31 6.23 11.75
N MET A 99 6.12 6.42 11.16
CA MET A 99 5.22 7.52 11.50
C MET A 99 4.68 7.41 12.94
N GLU A 100 4.34 6.21 13.41
CA GLU A 100 3.94 5.99 14.82
C GLU A 100 5.06 6.34 15.80
N GLN A 101 6.31 6.04 15.48
CA GLN A 101 7.44 6.28 16.38
C GLN A 101 7.95 7.71 16.34
N ARG A 102 7.93 8.36 15.18
CA ARG A 102 8.60 9.64 14.93
C ARG A 102 7.66 10.79 14.61
N GLY A 103 6.42 10.50 14.28
CA GLY A 103 5.47 11.45 13.72
C GLY A 103 5.67 11.71 12.21
N PRO A 104 4.61 12.11 11.49
CA PRO A 104 4.64 12.30 10.04
C PRO A 104 5.56 13.45 9.61
N GLN A 105 5.73 14.50 10.43
CA GLN A 105 6.59 15.62 10.08
C GLN A 105 8.07 15.21 10.03
N VAL A 106 8.54 14.43 11.00
CA VAL A 106 9.93 13.92 10.99
C VAL A 106 10.16 13.00 9.79
N VAL A 107 9.17 12.17 9.44
CA VAL A 107 9.24 11.31 8.26
C VAL A 107 9.32 12.16 6.97
N LEU A 108 8.49 13.19 6.85
CA LEU A 108 8.52 14.12 5.72
C LEU A 108 9.88 14.84 5.59
N ASP A 109 10.39 15.37 6.69
CA ASP A 109 11.67 16.11 6.71
C ASP A 109 12.88 15.21 6.36
N LYS A 110 12.80 13.91 6.69
CA LYS A 110 13.88 12.94 6.51
C LYS A 110 13.81 12.18 5.19
N LEU A 111 12.63 11.90 4.69
CA LEU A 111 12.42 11.03 3.53
C LEU A 111 11.83 11.76 2.32
N GLY A 112 11.16 12.89 2.53
CA GLY A 112 10.41 13.58 1.48
C GLY A 112 9.07 12.91 1.19
N ALA A 113 8.33 13.50 0.22
CA ALA A 113 7.03 13.03 -0.26
C ALA A 113 6.82 13.38 -1.73
N ASN A 114 7.87 13.27 -2.55
CA ASN A 114 7.84 13.60 -3.98
C ASN A 114 8.05 12.36 -4.86
N ALA A 115 7.38 12.31 -6.00
CA ALA A 115 7.71 11.33 -7.02
C ALA A 115 9.09 11.62 -7.62
N THR A 116 9.93 10.60 -7.80
CA THR A 116 11.26 10.78 -8.42
C THR A 116 11.20 10.91 -9.94
N GLY A 117 10.14 10.40 -10.57
CA GLY A 117 10.07 10.25 -12.03
C GLY A 117 11.07 9.25 -12.62
N LEU A 118 11.80 8.53 -11.77
CA LEU A 118 12.86 7.58 -12.13
C LEU A 118 12.52 6.16 -11.60
N PRO A 119 13.21 5.11 -12.09
CA PRO A 119 13.05 3.76 -11.56
C PRO A 119 13.26 3.69 -10.04
N PHE A 120 12.58 2.78 -9.39
CA PHE A 120 12.53 2.64 -7.92
C PHE A 120 13.90 2.41 -7.25
N ASN A 121 14.89 1.98 -8.00
CA ASN A 121 16.26 1.71 -7.54
C ASN A 121 17.30 2.68 -8.14
N SER A 122 16.88 3.86 -8.60
CA SER A 122 17.76 4.81 -9.28
C SER A 122 18.77 5.46 -8.33
N GLY A 123 20.07 5.20 -8.55
CA GLY A 123 21.16 5.95 -7.91
C GLY A 123 21.25 7.40 -8.38
N LEU A 124 20.84 7.66 -9.64
CA LEU A 124 20.80 9.02 -10.19
C LEU A 124 19.82 9.91 -9.39
N ALA A 125 18.66 9.37 -8.98
CA ALA A 125 17.72 10.10 -8.14
C ALA A 125 18.40 10.62 -6.87
N VAL A 126 19.13 9.76 -6.16
CA VAL A 126 19.86 10.11 -4.92
C VAL A 126 20.92 11.18 -5.16
N VAL A 127 21.64 11.12 -6.28
CA VAL A 127 22.67 12.13 -6.64
C VAL A 127 22.04 13.48 -6.93
N LEU A 128 20.99 13.52 -7.76
CA LEU A 128 20.31 14.75 -8.16
C LEU A 128 19.69 15.49 -6.96
N THR A 129 19.24 14.76 -5.96
CA THR A 129 18.63 15.31 -4.75
C THR A 129 19.62 15.49 -3.59
N LYS A 130 20.92 15.32 -3.85
CA LYS A 130 21.98 15.43 -2.84
C LYS A 130 21.75 14.54 -1.62
N GLY A 131 21.34 13.32 -1.88
CA GLY A 131 21.11 12.29 -0.87
C GLY A 131 19.67 12.19 -0.35
N ALA A 132 18.78 13.13 -0.64
CA ALA A 132 17.37 12.99 -0.24
C ALA A 132 16.72 11.83 -1.02
N PRO A 133 16.00 10.92 -0.34
CA PRO A 133 15.38 9.77 -1.02
C PRO A 133 14.10 10.13 -1.80
N GLU A 134 13.58 11.33 -1.61
CA GLU A 134 12.37 11.92 -2.20
C GLU A 134 11.04 11.32 -1.71
N ASN A 135 10.99 10.03 -1.39
CA ASN A 135 9.83 9.39 -0.77
C ASN A 135 10.21 8.04 -0.14
N PRO A 136 9.41 7.50 0.80
CA PRO A 136 9.69 6.25 1.51
C PRO A 136 9.43 4.97 0.69
N LEU A 137 8.89 5.06 -0.53
CA LEU A 137 8.45 3.89 -1.30
C LEU A 137 9.41 3.48 -2.43
N VAL A 138 10.36 4.33 -2.83
CA VAL A 138 11.53 3.92 -3.62
C VAL A 138 12.54 3.19 -2.71
N ASN A 139 13.44 2.37 -3.27
CA ASN A 139 14.36 1.56 -2.46
C ASN A 139 15.22 2.40 -1.53
N ALA A 140 15.78 3.50 -2.00
CA ALA A 140 16.55 4.44 -1.20
C ALA A 140 15.76 4.90 0.04
N GLY A 141 14.55 5.40 -0.16
CA GLY A 141 13.70 5.87 0.93
C GLY A 141 13.22 4.75 1.85
N ALA A 142 12.92 3.58 1.32
CA ALA A 142 12.49 2.44 2.13
C ALA A 142 13.61 1.94 3.06
N MET A 143 14.85 1.88 2.57
CA MET A 143 16.01 1.56 3.41
C MET A 143 16.25 2.66 4.45
N SER A 144 16.12 3.93 4.06
CA SER A 144 16.19 5.06 4.99
C SER A 144 15.09 4.98 6.06
N THR A 145 13.86 4.59 5.69
CA THR A 145 12.76 4.35 6.64
C THR A 145 13.12 3.27 7.66
N VAL A 146 13.68 2.13 7.20
CA VAL A 146 14.15 1.07 8.12
C VAL A 146 15.20 1.60 9.09
N SER A 147 16.11 2.46 8.62
CA SER A 147 17.14 3.07 9.48
C SER A 147 16.57 4.03 10.53
N LEU A 148 15.39 4.62 10.29
CA LEU A 148 14.69 5.50 11.24
C LEU A 148 13.96 4.75 12.35
N ILE A 149 13.69 3.44 12.21
CA ILE A 149 12.99 2.66 13.23
C ILE A 149 13.83 2.60 14.51
N GLU A 150 13.29 3.14 15.59
CA GLU A 150 13.95 3.16 16.91
C GLU A 150 14.05 1.76 17.49
N ALA A 151 15.27 1.34 17.78
CA ALA A 151 15.55 0.08 18.42
C ALA A 151 16.95 0.09 19.07
N GLU A 152 17.12 -0.68 20.13
CA GLU A 152 18.39 -0.80 20.87
C GLU A 152 19.50 -1.44 20.03
N ASN A 153 19.13 -2.36 19.13
CA ASN A 153 20.06 -3.10 18.27
C ASN A 153 19.34 -3.64 17.02
N LYS A 154 20.13 -4.26 16.12
CA LYS A 154 19.65 -4.88 14.87
C LYS A 154 18.51 -5.88 15.09
N THR A 155 18.66 -6.78 16.08
CA THR A 155 17.65 -7.81 16.37
C THR A 155 16.35 -7.19 16.85
N ALA A 156 16.43 -6.21 17.76
CA ALA A 156 15.26 -5.49 18.26
C ALA A 156 14.54 -4.71 17.15
N ARG A 157 15.30 -4.09 16.21
CA ARG A 157 14.73 -3.40 15.05
C ARG A 157 13.97 -4.36 14.15
N TRP A 158 14.57 -5.50 13.82
CA TRP A 158 13.91 -6.54 13.04
C TRP A 158 12.63 -7.03 13.72
N ASN A 159 12.68 -7.36 15.00
CA ASN A 159 11.51 -7.83 15.74
C ASN A 159 10.37 -6.81 15.73
N LYS A 160 10.67 -5.51 15.94
CA LYS A 160 9.65 -4.45 15.85
C LYS A 160 8.98 -4.40 14.47
N ILE A 161 9.75 -4.55 13.39
CA ILE A 161 9.19 -4.57 12.02
C ILE A 161 8.33 -5.82 11.82
N LEU A 162 8.80 -7.00 12.21
CA LEU A 162 8.03 -8.24 12.07
C LEU A 162 6.76 -8.23 12.92
N ASP A 163 6.83 -7.78 14.16
CA ASP A 163 5.68 -7.67 15.05
C ASP A 163 4.63 -6.69 14.51
N ASN A 164 5.09 -5.59 13.91
CA ASN A 164 4.20 -4.66 13.21
C ASN A 164 3.52 -5.36 12.02
N LEU A 165 4.26 -6.04 11.14
CA LEU A 165 3.69 -6.77 10.01
C LEU A 165 2.69 -7.83 10.46
N ASN A 166 3.01 -8.58 11.53
CA ASN A 166 2.11 -9.57 12.14
C ASN A 166 0.80 -8.93 12.63
N ALA A 167 0.90 -7.78 13.29
CA ALA A 167 -0.25 -7.05 13.80
C ALA A 167 -1.18 -6.57 12.67
N TRP A 168 -0.61 -6.05 11.58
CA TRP A 168 -1.37 -5.59 10.42
C TRP A 168 -2.03 -6.74 9.66
N ALA A 169 -1.34 -7.86 9.50
CA ALA A 169 -1.85 -9.06 8.82
C ALA A 169 -2.86 -9.86 9.67
N ASP A 170 -2.95 -9.56 10.98
CA ASP A 170 -3.67 -10.37 11.98
C ASP A 170 -3.26 -11.86 11.89
N ALA A 171 -1.93 -12.10 11.81
CA ALA A 171 -1.34 -13.42 11.62
C ALA A 171 0.12 -13.47 12.08
N THR A 172 0.65 -14.67 12.24
CA THR A 172 2.10 -14.88 12.42
C THR A 172 2.74 -15.11 11.07
N LEU A 173 3.50 -14.12 10.59
CA LEU A 173 4.20 -14.18 9.31
C LEU A 173 5.61 -14.75 9.49
N THR A 174 6.14 -15.31 8.41
CA THR A 174 7.47 -15.92 8.41
C THR A 174 8.31 -15.43 7.24
N VAL A 175 9.62 -15.35 7.44
CA VAL A 175 10.57 -15.04 6.37
C VAL A 175 10.72 -16.25 5.44
N ASN A 176 10.54 -16.04 4.14
CA ASN A 176 10.88 -17.00 3.10
C ASN A 176 12.41 -17.08 2.98
N LYS A 177 12.99 -18.10 3.57
CA LYS A 177 14.46 -18.25 3.61
C LYS A 177 15.11 -18.34 2.23
N PRO A 178 14.60 -19.12 1.25
CA PRO A 178 15.10 -19.13 -0.12
C PRO A 178 15.11 -17.75 -0.78
N VAL A 179 14.02 -16.98 -0.67
CA VAL A 179 13.93 -15.62 -1.21
C VAL A 179 14.92 -14.69 -0.51
N PHE A 180 14.98 -14.70 0.81
CA PHE A 180 15.93 -13.90 1.58
C PHE A 180 17.38 -14.18 1.18
N GLN A 181 17.77 -15.46 1.06
CA GLN A 181 19.13 -15.84 0.63
C GLN A 181 19.43 -15.39 -0.80
N SER A 182 18.47 -15.54 -1.71
CA SER A 182 18.58 -15.11 -3.10
C SER A 182 18.75 -13.60 -3.22
N GLU A 183 17.94 -12.82 -2.51
CA GLU A 183 18.06 -11.37 -2.48
C GLU A 183 19.37 -10.90 -1.83
N MET A 184 19.79 -11.51 -0.71
CA MET A 184 21.07 -11.18 -0.06
C MET A 184 22.26 -11.41 -0.98
N ALA A 185 22.20 -12.43 -1.85
CA ALA A 185 23.26 -12.71 -2.83
C ALA A 185 23.28 -11.68 -3.99
N THR A 186 22.18 -10.94 -4.23
CA THR A 186 22.03 -10.01 -5.36
C THR A 186 21.77 -8.56 -4.94
N ASN A 187 21.96 -8.21 -3.65
CA ASN A 187 21.60 -6.91 -3.09
C ASN A 187 22.67 -5.81 -3.20
N GLN A 188 23.74 -6.03 -3.99
CA GLN A 188 24.88 -5.09 -4.09
C GLN A 188 24.42 -3.68 -4.50
N HIS A 189 23.40 -3.59 -5.35
CA HIS A 189 22.85 -2.30 -5.76
C HIS A 189 22.18 -1.55 -4.60
N ASN A 190 21.36 -2.24 -3.80
CA ASN A 190 20.75 -1.66 -2.60
C ASN A 190 21.81 -1.22 -1.59
N LEU A 191 22.86 -2.02 -1.41
CA LEU A 191 23.98 -1.64 -0.54
C LEU A 191 24.71 -0.39 -1.05
N ALA A 192 24.93 -0.29 -2.37
CA ALA A 192 25.53 0.90 -2.98
C ALA A 192 24.66 2.14 -2.76
N LEU A 193 23.33 2.04 -2.92
CA LEU A 193 22.40 3.13 -2.62
C LEU A 193 22.46 3.56 -1.15
N ALA A 194 22.46 2.62 -0.22
CA ALA A 194 22.53 2.90 1.22
C ALA A 194 23.86 3.60 1.59
N MET A 195 24.97 3.15 1.02
CA MET A 195 26.29 3.79 1.21
C MET A 195 26.33 5.19 0.58
N LEU A 196 25.74 5.38 -0.59
CA LEU A 196 25.65 6.68 -1.24
C LEU A 196 24.87 7.67 -0.37
N MET A 197 23.69 7.28 0.13
CA MET A 197 22.89 8.12 1.03
C MET A 197 23.59 8.41 2.34
N ASN A 198 24.31 7.44 2.89
CA ASN A 198 25.12 7.61 4.10
C ASN A 198 26.21 8.67 3.89
N SER A 199 26.82 8.75 2.69
CA SER A 199 27.81 9.78 2.35
C SER A 199 27.24 11.22 2.30
N TYR A 200 25.91 11.33 2.15
CA TYR A 200 25.18 12.60 2.23
C TYR A 200 24.55 12.86 3.60
N ASN A 201 24.80 12.01 4.61
CA ASN A 201 24.17 12.06 5.93
C ASN A 201 22.61 11.90 5.89
N SER A 202 22.09 11.23 4.86
CA SER A 202 20.66 10.95 4.67
C SER A 202 20.29 9.49 5.03
N PHE A 203 21.11 8.85 5.86
CA PHE A 203 20.91 7.49 6.34
C PHE A 203 21.16 7.44 7.85
N TYR A 204 20.27 6.82 8.63
CA TYR A 204 20.19 7.02 10.09
C TYR A 204 20.63 5.81 10.90
N GLY A 205 21.36 4.88 10.30
CA GLY A 205 21.88 3.68 10.91
C GLY A 205 23.02 3.07 10.11
N ASP A 206 23.54 1.93 10.54
CA ASP A 206 24.55 1.19 9.77
C ASP A 206 23.96 0.70 8.44
N PRO A 207 24.55 1.05 7.28
CA PRO A 207 24.00 0.70 5.99
C PRO A 207 23.89 -0.81 5.75
N ARG A 208 24.87 -1.61 6.20
CA ARG A 208 24.88 -3.07 5.97
C ARG A 208 23.80 -3.77 6.80
N GLU A 209 23.69 -3.41 8.08
CA GLU A 209 22.64 -3.93 8.95
C GLU A 209 21.26 -3.57 8.45
N THR A 210 21.10 -2.32 8.01
CA THR A 210 19.81 -1.80 7.53
C THR A 210 19.40 -2.47 6.23
N VAL A 211 20.30 -2.65 5.28
CA VAL A 211 20.01 -3.37 4.02
C VAL A 211 19.62 -4.82 4.30
N GLU A 212 20.28 -5.50 5.25
CA GLU A 212 19.88 -6.86 5.63
C GLU A 212 18.46 -6.90 6.23
N ILE A 213 18.10 -5.97 7.13
CA ILE A 213 16.75 -5.88 7.71
C ILE A 213 15.72 -5.56 6.61
N TYR A 214 16.03 -4.62 5.72
CA TYR A 214 15.20 -4.28 4.57
C TYR A 214 14.96 -5.49 3.67
N THR A 215 16.01 -6.24 3.31
CA THR A 215 15.89 -7.47 2.52
C THR A 215 15.03 -8.51 3.26
N ARG A 216 15.20 -8.62 4.57
CA ARG A 216 14.44 -9.56 5.39
C ARG A 216 12.95 -9.24 5.42
N GLN A 217 12.56 -7.95 5.52
CA GLN A 217 11.15 -7.56 5.45
C GLN A 217 10.53 -7.79 4.06
N CYS A 218 11.29 -7.59 2.98
CA CYS A 218 10.85 -7.88 1.61
C CYS A 218 10.55 -9.38 1.44
N SER A 219 11.35 -10.23 2.09
CA SER A 219 11.25 -11.68 2.01
C SER A 219 10.21 -12.31 2.95
N VAL A 220 9.38 -11.53 3.64
CA VAL A 220 8.27 -12.07 4.46
C VAL A 220 7.17 -12.61 3.56
N ASP A 221 6.77 -13.87 3.78
CA ASP A 221 5.65 -14.47 3.06
C ASP A 221 4.31 -13.98 3.57
N ILE A 222 3.40 -13.72 2.63
CA ILE A 222 2.02 -13.27 2.89
C ILE A 222 1.06 -13.93 1.89
N THR A 223 -0.20 -14.11 2.28
CA THR A 223 -1.30 -14.45 1.37
C THR A 223 -2.04 -13.20 0.90
N VAL A 224 -2.78 -13.32 -0.20
CA VAL A 224 -3.61 -12.21 -0.70
C VAL A 224 -4.69 -11.79 0.30
N GLU A 225 -5.19 -12.72 1.14
CA GLU A 225 -6.12 -12.42 2.22
C GLU A 225 -5.49 -11.52 3.28
N GLN A 226 -4.31 -11.90 3.77
CA GLN A 226 -3.58 -11.11 4.75
C GLN A 226 -3.26 -9.72 4.21
N LEU A 227 -2.84 -9.60 2.95
CA LEU A 227 -2.58 -8.31 2.31
C LEU A 227 -3.84 -7.45 2.20
N ALA A 228 -5.00 -8.04 1.87
CA ALA A 228 -6.27 -7.31 1.84
C ALA A 228 -6.68 -6.83 3.24
N LYS A 229 -6.48 -7.63 4.28
CA LYS A 229 -6.69 -7.23 5.69
C LYS A 229 -5.82 -6.03 6.06
N MET A 230 -4.53 -6.07 5.70
CA MET A 230 -3.61 -4.95 5.93
C MET A 230 -4.08 -3.66 5.23
N GLY A 231 -4.53 -3.78 3.97
CA GLY A 231 -5.11 -2.66 3.23
C GLY A 231 -6.40 -2.13 3.85
N ALA A 232 -7.26 -3.03 4.38
CA ALA A 232 -8.51 -2.64 5.04
C ALA A 232 -8.28 -1.84 6.33
N VAL A 233 -7.17 -2.04 7.03
CA VAL A 233 -6.75 -1.18 8.15
C VAL A 233 -6.58 0.27 7.68
N LEU A 234 -5.89 0.49 6.54
CA LEU A 234 -5.76 1.83 5.95
C LEU A 234 -7.11 2.39 5.50
N ALA A 235 -7.94 1.56 4.88
CA ALA A 235 -9.29 1.98 4.47
C ALA A 235 -10.17 2.40 5.66
N ASN A 236 -9.92 1.84 6.84
CA ASN A 236 -10.68 2.06 8.07
C ASN A 236 -9.98 2.99 9.08
N GLY A 237 -9.25 4.00 8.59
CA GLY A 237 -8.64 5.01 9.46
C GLY A 237 -7.55 4.46 10.40
N GLY A 238 -6.80 3.44 9.97
CA GLY A 238 -5.72 2.84 10.75
C GLY A 238 -6.17 1.82 11.80
N LYS A 239 -7.49 1.54 11.86
CA LYS A 239 -8.10 0.58 12.79
C LYS A 239 -8.45 -0.71 12.07
N SER A 240 -8.00 -1.86 12.60
CA SER A 240 -8.34 -3.17 12.05
C SER A 240 -9.85 -3.44 12.17
N PRO A 241 -10.56 -3.67 11.05
CA PRO A 241 -11.97 -4.06 11.10
C PRO A 241 -12.20 -5.49 11.59
N PHE A 242 -11.14 -6.29 11.76
CA PHE A 242 -11.21 -7.69 12.12
C PHE A 242 -11.04 -7.95 13.63
N ASN A 243 -10.23 -7.13 14.31
CA ASN A 243 -9.94 -7.30 15.75
C ASN A 243 -10.07 -5.99 16.55
N GLY A 244 -10.41 -4.87 15.91
CA GLY A 244 -10.66 -3.57 16.56
C GLY A 244 -9.41 -2.82 17.03
N ARG A 245 -8.18 -3.33 16.77
CA ARG A 245 -6.93 -2.68 17.20
C ARG A 245 -6.63 -1.46 16.34
N GLN A 246 -6.27 -0.34 16.97
CA GLN A 246 -5.68 0.81 16.27
C GLN A 246 -4.20 0.50 16.00
N LEU A 247 -3.80 0.44 14.72
CA LEU A 247 -2.45 0.07 14.28
C LEU A 247 -1.69 1.26 13.70
N LEU A 248 -2.40 2.32 13.34
CA LEU A 248 -1.85 3.59 12.89
C LEU A 248 -2.76 4.70 13.41
N ASN A 249 -2.20 5.77 13.92
CA ASN A 249 -2.99 6.94 14.30
C ASN A 249 -3.82 7.41 13.10
N GLU A 250 -5.11 7.60 13.30
CA GLU A 250 -6.05 7.98 12.23
C GLU A 250 -5.58 9.22 11.46
N SER A 251 -5.00 10.20 12.17
CA SER A 251 -4.49 11.42 11.55
C SER A 251 -3.26 11.23 10.66
N TYR A 252 -2.60 10.05 10.70
CA TYR A 252 -1.41 9.72 9.87
C TYR A 252 -1.78 8.92 8.61
N VAL A 253 -2.99 8.36 8.56
CA VAL A 253 -3.45 7.56 7.42
C VAL A 253 -3.43 8.35 6.10
N PRO A 254 -3.89 9.63 6.04
CA PRO A 254 -3.83 10.40 4.80
C PRO A 254 -2.43 10.52 4.21
N GLN A 255 -1.39 10.66 5.05
CA GLN A 255 0.00 10.76 4.58
C GLN A 255 0.49 9.44 4.01
N VAL A 256 0.18 8.29 4.64
CA VAL A 256 0.51 6.98 4.08
C VAL A 256 -0.18 6.76 2.73
N LEU A 257 -1.47 7.11 2.62
CA LEU A 257 -2.21 6.98 1.37
C LEU A 257 -1.69 7.94 0.28
N ALA A 258 -1.25 9.15 0.66
CA ALA A 258 -0.63 10.09 -0.26
C ALA A 258 0.69 9.52 -0.84
N GLU A 259 1.55 8.92 0.01
CA GLU A 259 2.77 8.24 -0.46
C GLU A 259 2.45 7.09 -1.42
N MET A 260 1.43 6.29 -1.12
CA MET A 260 0.96 5.23 -2.02
C MET A 260 0.46 5.80 -3.37
N ALA A 261 -0.20 6.96 -3.37
CA ALA A 261 -0.70 7.60 -4.58
C ALA A 261 0.45 8.08 -5.49
N ILE A 262 1.48 8.73 -4.91
CA ILE A 262 2.56 9.36 -5.69
C ILE A 262 3.68 8.40 -6.11
N ALA A 263 3.95 7.36 -5.33
CA ALA A 263 5.12 6.49 -5.51
C ALA A 263 4.84 4.99 -5.36
N GLY A 264 3.60 4.58 -5.12
CA GLY A 264 3.26 3.19 -4.80
C GLY A 264 3.46 2.21 -5.95
N LEU A 265 3.35 2.65 -7.20
CA LEU A 265 3.58 1.86 -8.42
C LEU A 265 4.86 2.32 -9.15
N TYR A 266 5.88 2.70 -8.40
CA TYR A 266 7.17 3.13 -8.95
C TYR A 266 7.01 4.28 -9.96
N ASN A 267 7.71 4.24 -11.09
CA ASN A 267 7.55 5.23 -12.17
C ASN A 267 6.20 5.12 -12.93
N GLY A 268 5.39 4.09 -12.63
CA GLY A 268 4.01 3.93 -13.13
C GLY A 268 2.94 4.65 -12.31
N SER A 269 3.27 5.23 -11.13
CA SER A 269 2.30 5.79 -10.19
C SER A 269 1.43 6.89 -10.79
N GLY A 270 2.01 7.82 -11.54
CA GLY A 270 1.26 8.90 -12.18
C GLY A 270 0.24 8.39 -13.20
N LYS A 271 0.63 7.43 -14.05
CA LYS A 271 -0.29 6.78 -15.01
C LYS A 271 -1.41 6.03 -14.30
N TRP A 272 -1.08 5.33 -13.20
CA TRP A 272 -2.05 4.64 -12.37
C TRP A 272 -3.06 5.61 -11.75
N LEU A 273 -2.59 6.66 -11.11
CA LEU A 273 -3.45 7.67 -10.48
C LEU A 273 -4.37 8.36 -11.50
N TYR A 274 -3.85 8.66 -12.71
CA TYR A 274 -4.64 9.22 -13.79
C TYR A 274 -5.76 8.30 -14.26
N ARG A 275 -5.52 6.98 -14.37
CA ARG A 275 -6.48 6.00 -14.87
C ARG A 275 -7.47 5.54 -13.81
N VAL A 276 -6.98 5.24 -12.61
CA VAL A 276 -7.74 4.53 -11.58
C VAL A 276 -8.10 5.42 -10.39
N GLY A 277 -7.26 6.41 -10.08
CA GLY A 277 -7.53 7.38 -9.01
C GLY A 277 -7.51 6.81 -7.61
N LEU A 278 -6.75 5.73 -7.36
CA LEU A 278 -6.63 5.08 -6.05
C LEU A 278 -5.19 5.02 -5.55
N PRO A 279 -4.95 5.24 -4.24
CA PRO A 279 -3.69 4.89 -3.63
C PRO A 279 -3.47 3.38 -3.69
N ALA A 280 -2.30 2.97 -4.16
CA ALA A 280 -1.98 1.55 -4.32
C ALA A 280 -0.49 1.29 -4.09
N LYS A 281 -0.14 0.03 -3.80
CA LYS A 281 1.25 -0.43 -3.71
C LYS A 281 1.41 -1.78 -4.39
N SER A 282 2.48 -1.91 -5.16
CA SER A 282 2.89 -3.14 -5.82
C SER A 282 4.17 -3.71 -5.21
N GLY A 283 4.39 -5.01 -5.40
CA GLY A 283 5.62 -5.71 -5.07
C GLY A 283 6.03 -6.64 -6.20
N VAL A 284 7.32 -6.74 -6.47
CA VAL A 284 7.86 -7.54 -7.58
C VAL A 284 7.64 -9.06 -7.42
N GLY A 285 7.19 -9.51 -6.26
CA GLY A 285 6.66 -10.86 -6.05
C GLY A 285 5.31 -11.12 -6.74
N GLY A 286 4.67 -10.10 -7.33
CA GLY A 286 3.38 -10.20 -8.01
C GLY A 286 2.18 -9.75 -7.20
N GLY A 287 2.39 -9.30 -5.96
CA GLY A 287 1.32 -8.74 -5.11
C GLY A 287 1.04 -7.28 -5.43
N MET A 288 -0.22 -6.88 -5.31
CA MET A 288 -0.65 -5.48 -5.37
C MET A 288 -1.83 -5.26 -4.44
N VAL A 289 -1.86 -4.12 -3.74
CA VAL A 289 -2.99 -3.69 -2.91
C VAL A 289 -3.39 -2.27 -3.27
N ALA A 290 -4.69 -2.01 -3.38
CA ALA A 290 -5.26 -0.67 -3.51
C ALA A 290 -6.27 -0.42 -2.41
N VAL A 291 -6.38 0.83 -1.98
CA VAL A 291 -7.20 1.26 -0.85
C VAL A 291 -8.28 2.23 -1.32
N VAL A 292 -9.52 1.93 -0.97
CA VAL A 292 -10.67 2.83 -1.12
C VAL A 292 -11.07 3.31 0.28
N PRO A 293 -10.65 4.51 0.69
CA PRO A 293 -10.89 5.03 2.04
C PRO A 293 -12.37 4.97 2.42
N GLY A 294 -12.66 4.53 3.65
CA GLY A 294 -14.01 4.40 4.17
C GLY A 294 -14.84 3.25 3.59
N ARG A 295 -14.30 2.44 2.65
CA ARG A 295 -15.06 1.40 1.96
C ARG A 295 -14.41 0.01 2.01
N TYR A 296 -13.27 -0.16 1.36
CA TYR A 296 -12.60 -1.45 1.26
C TYR A 296 -11.13 -1.31 0.83
N ALA A 297 -10.38 -2.40 0.96
CA ALA A 297 -9.14 -2.63 0.22
C ALA A 297 -9.28 -3.85 -0.68
N ILE A 298 -8.61 -3.80 -1.83
CA ILE A 298 -8.52 -4.94 -2.75
C ILE A 298 -7.06 -5.32 -2.91
N ALA A 299 -6.75 -6.58 -2.67
CA ALA A 299 -5.45 -7.18 -2.90
C ALA A 299 -5.52 -8.22 -4.01
N VAL A 300 -4.52 -8.23 -4.88
CA VAL A 300 -4.41 -9.17 -5.99
C VAL A 300 -3.00 -9.75 -6.01
N TYR A 301 -2.90 -11.04 -6.24
CA TYR A 301 -1.65 -11.74 -6.46
C TYR A 301 -1.61 -12.34 -7.86
N SER A 302 -0.62 -11.96 -8.66
CA SER A 302 -0.34 -12.50 -9.97
C SER A 302 1.12 -12.18 -10.35
N PRO A 303 2.00 -13.18 -10.48
CA PRO A 303 3.44 -12.98 -10.67
C PRO A 303 3.87 -12.21 -11.93
N PRO A 304 3.23 -12.31 -13.11
CA PRO A 304 3.67 -11.59 -14.30
C PRO A 304 3.59 -10.07 -14.13
N LEU A 305 4.72 -9.39 -14.39
CA LEU A 305 4.93 -7.96 -14.22
C LEU A 305 5.07 -7.25 -15.57
N ASP A 306 4.70 -5.96 -15.60
CA ASP A 306 5.04 -5.03 -16.67
C ASP A 306 6.50 -4.54 -16.55
N ASP A 307 6.93 -3.70 -17.49
CA ASP A 307 8.30 -3.14 -17.53
C ASP A 307 8.62 -2.24 -16.31
N ALA A 308 7.62 -1.71 -15.63
CA ALA A 308 7.80 -0.91 -14.41
C ALA A 308 7.90 -1.79 -13.14
N GLY A 309 7.61 -3.09 -13.24
CA GLY A 309 7.64 -4.04 -12.12
C GLY A 309 6.31 -4.21 -11.41
N ASN A 310 5.19 -3.85 -12.04
CA ASN A 310 3.85 -3.96 -11.49
C ASN A 310 3.11 -5.14 -12.12
N SER A 311 2.37 -5.93 -11.32
CA SER A 311 1.59 -7.05 -11.81
C SER A 311 0.54 -6.61 -12.84
N VAL A 312 0.58 -7.20 -14.04
CA VAL A 312 -0.31 -6.83 -15.15
C VAL A 312 -1.76 -7.17 -14.81
N ARG A 313 -2.03 -8.45 -14.42
CA ARG A 313 -3.39 -8.87 -14.05
C ARG A 313 -3.92 -8.14 -12.83
N ALA A 314 -3.04 -7.81 -11.86
CA ALA A 314 -3.47 -7.07 -10.68
C ALA A 314 -3.94 -5.66 -11.02
N GLN A 315 -3.20 -4.93 -11.86
CA GLN A 315 -3.61 -3.61 -12.32
C GLN A 315 -4.97 -3.66 -13.03
N GLN A 316 -5.14 -4.56 -13.99
CA GLN A 316 -6.39 -4.71 -14.75
C GLN A 316 -7.58 -5.09 -13.86
N THR A 317 -7.35 -5.98 -12.90
CA THR A 317 -8.37 -6.42 -11.94
C THR A 317 -8.83 -5.28 -11.05
N ILE A 318 -7.88 -4.54 -10.46
CA ILE A 318 -8.21 -3.44 -9.55
C ILE A 318 -8.89 -2.30 -10.31
N GLU A 319 -8.43 -1.96 -11.51
CA GLU A 319 -9.08 -0.98 -12.39
C GLU A 319 -10.54 -1.37 -12.67
N TYR A 320 -10.78 -2.62 -13.08
CA TYR A 320 -12.13 -3.13 -13.35
C TYR A 320 -13.07 -3.03 -12.13
N VAL A 321 -12.57 -3.40 -10.95
CA VAL A 321 -13.35 -3.33 -9.71
C VAL A 321 -13.57 -1.87 -9.29
N ALA A 322 -12.55 -1.01 -9.42
CA ALA A 322 -12.65 0.42 -9.11
C ALA A 322 -13.69 1.13 -9.97
N ASP A 323 -13.70 0.85 -11.28
CA ASP A 323 -14.69 1.43 -12.22
C ASP A 323 -16.10 0.98 -11.87
N ALA A 324 -16.32 -0.33 -11.67
CA ALA A 324 -17.62 -0.88 -11.34
C ALA A 324 -18.17 -0.39 -9.99
N THR A 325 -17.31 -0.03 -9.07
CA THR A 325 -17.68 0.49 -7.74
C THR A 325 -17.63 2.01 -7.64
N GLN A 326 -17.29 2.70 -8.74
CA GLN A 326 -17.10 4.15 -8.78
C GLN A 326 -16.15 4.62 -7.66
N ALA A 327 -14.99 3.96 -7.53
CA ALA A 327 -14.08 4.15 -6.40
C ALA A 327 -13.02 5.23 -6.63
N ASN A 328 -12.95 5.84 -7.83
CA ASN A 328 -11.98 6.88 -8.13
C ASN A 328 -12.17 8.08 -7.19
N LEU A 329 -11.13 8.45 -6.42
CA LEU A 329 -11.18 9.49 -5.40
C LEU A 329 -11.38 10.91 -5.96
N PHE A 330 -11.21 11.10 -7.26
CA PHE A 330 -11.36 12.41 -7.92
C PHE A 330 -12.74 12.58 -8.58
N MET A 331 -13.61 11.59 -8.51
CA MET A 331 -15.01 11.73 -8.95
C MET A 331 -15.80 12.50 -7.91
N ALA A 332 -16.67 13.41 -8.38
CA ALA A 332 -17.67 14.04 -7.52
C ALA A 332 -18.73 13.00 -7.12
N HIS A 333 -19.02 12.91 -5.82
CA HIS A 333 -20.03 12.03 -5.24
C HIS A 333 -21.19 12.84 -4.68
#